data_e9f608011dec8de9a7169861e35d5692
#
_entry.id   e9f608011dec8de9a7169861e35d5692
#
_cell.length_a   1.000
_cell.length_b   1.000
_cell.length_c   1.000
_cell.angle_alpha   90.00
_cell.angle_beta   90.00
_cell.angle_gamma   90.00
#
_symmetry.space_group_name_H-M   'P 1'
#
loop_
_entity.id
_entity.type
_entity.pdbx_description
1 polymer ?
#
loop_
_entity_poly.entity_id
_entity_poly.type
_entity_poly.pdbx_seq_one_letter_code
_entity_poly.pdbx_strand_id
1 'polypeptide(L)'
;TTDNASNSIFELAFSGTDNRGINGIAYILRGTSYGDVRILTGDGPNPDLLDIYGADDVRGAADMIGTAQGYPTMLGKFPTMSGADNITLFRVEEMHLIAAETSLRAGNAADALSYLNNIPAIRGLGADYYASATLENILEERRKEFAFEGLRFHDLSRMGMDMPQIDSFKQLNDDLTGTPPSFGSFRYAYPIAQSERSANPNMVQNYGY
;
A
#
# COMPACT_ATOMS: atom_id res chain seq x y z
N THR A 1 -0.03 1.37 -17.60
CA THR A 1 -1.22 0.52 -17.45
C THR A 1 -1.93 0.44 -18.79
N THR A 2 -2.16 -0.75 -19.28
CA THR A 2 -2.99 -0.99 -20.46
C THR A 2 -4.42 -1.16 -20.02
N ASP A 3 -5.37 -0.55 -20.76
CA ASP A 3 -6.80 -0.80 -20.57
C ASP A 3 -7.09 -2.30 -20.57
N ASN A 4 -7.90 -2.76 -19.64
CA ASN A 4 -8.25 -4.17 -19.48
C ASN A 4 -7.04 -5.11 -19.27
N ALA A 5 -6.13 -4.73 -18.37
CA ALA A 5 -5.08 -5.65 -17.94
C ALA A 5 -5.71 -6.99 -17.49
N SER A 6 -5.12 -8.11 -17.89
CA SER A 6 -5.69 -9.45 -17.67
C SER A 6 -5.93 -9.82 -16.20
N ASN A 7 -5.29 -9.11 -15.27
CA ASN A 7 -5.45 -9.26 -13.84
C ASN A 7 -6.43 -8.24 -13.21
N SER A 8 -6.92 -7.27 -13.97
CA SER A 8 -7.88 -6.27 -13.48
C SER A 8 -9.29 -6.86 -13.45
N ILE A 9 -9.96 -6.78 -12.32
CA ILE A 9 -11.36 -7.14 -12.13
C ILE A 9 -12.23 -5.88 -12.27
N PHE A 10 -11.77 -4.78 -11.68
CA PHE A 10 -12.42 -3.49 -11.78
C PHE A 10 -11.40 -2.36 -11.68
N GLU A 11 -11.46 -1.41 -12.59
CA GLU A 11 -10.56 -0.26 -12.63
C GLU A 11 -11.31 1.02 -13.00
N LEU A 12 -10.77 2.14 -12.53
CA LEU A 12 -11.14 3.47 -13.02
C LEU A 12 -10.26 3.78 -14.23
N ALA A 13 -10.89 3.90 -15.38
CA ALA A 13 -10.19 4.20 -16.62
C ALA A 13 -9.96 5.71 -16.76
N PHE A 14 -8.73 6.08 -17.13
CA PHE A 14 -8.33 7.43 -17.47
C PHE A 14 -7.76 7.49 -18.88
N SER A 15 -7.79 8.66 -19.48
CA SER A 15 -7.24 8.90 -20.81
C SER A 15 -6.42 10.19 -20.85
N GLY A 16 -5.78 10.46 -21.98
CA GLY A 16 -5.05 11.70 -22.18
C GLY A 16 -5.92 12.97 -22.06
N THR A 17 -7.24 12.84 -22.29
CA THR A 17 -8.21 13.96 -22.24
C THR A 17 -9.13 13.89 -21.02
N ASP A 18 -9.24 12.74 -20.38
CA ASP A 18 -10.02 12.55 -19.16
C ASP A 18 -9.13 11.93 -18.09
N ASN A 19 -8.50 12.77 -17.30
CA ASN A 19 -7.58 12.38 -16.24
C ASN A 19 -7.51 13.44 -15.14
N ARG A 20 -6.82 13.12 -14.06
CA ARG A 20 -6.67 13.99 -12.90
C ARG A 20 -5.57 15.05 -13.07
N GLY A 21 -4.82 15.02 -14.18
CA GLY A 21 -3.71 15.92 -14.42
C GLY A 21 -2.71 15.91 -13.26
N ILE A 22 -2.32 17.08 -12.80
CA ILE A 22 -1.38 17.28 -11.68
C ILE A 22 -1.85 16.73 -10.33
N ASN A 23 -3.14 16.40 -10.20
CA ASN A 23 -3.70 15.71 -9.03
C ASN A 23 -3.74 14.18 -9.21
N GLY A 24 -3.20 13.66 -10.31
CA GLY A 24 -3.06 12.23 -10.54
C GLY A 24 -1.93 11.64 -9.71
N ILE A 25 -2.08 10.37 -9.36
CA ILE A 25 -1.10 9.65 -8.52
C ILE A 25 0.31 9.66 -9.13
N ALA A 26 0.43 9.59 -10.45
CA ALA A 26 1.70 9.65 -11.15
C ALA A 26 2.49 10.96 -10.89
N TYR A 27 1.80 12.07 -10.79
CA TYR A 27 2.40 13.37 -10.43
C TYR A 27 2.78 13.44 -8.95
N ILE A 28 1.90 12.94 -8.08
CA ILE A 28 2.14 12.94 -6.62
C ILE A 28 3.37 12.09 -6.29
N LEU A 29 3.53 10.92 -6.93
CA LEU A 29 4.69 10.06 -6.77
C LEU A 29 6.00 10.68 -7.27
N ARG A 30 5.94 11.66 -8.16
CA ARG A 30 7.14 12.34 -8.70
C ARG A 30 7.47 13.64 -7.99
N GLY A 31 6.66 14.05 -7.02
CA GLY A 31 6.86 15.28 -6.26
C GLY A 31 6.83 16.54 -7.12
N THR A 32 6.07 16.52 -8.22
CA THR A 32 6.13 17.59 -9.22
C THR A 32 5.10 18.70 -9.04
N SER A 33 4.14 18.58 -8.07
CA SER A 33 3.16 19.66 -7.86
C SER A 33 2.62 19.80 -6.44
N TYR A 34 1.61 19.03 -6.04
CA TYR A 34 0.89 19.30 -4.78
C TYR A 34 1.18 18.27 -3.69
N GLY A 35 2.02 17.34 -3.93
CA GLY A 35 2.27 16.27 -2.99
C GLY A 35 3.56 15.56 -3.32
N ASP A 36 3.97 14.78 -2.35
CA ASP A 36 5.21 14.09 -2.36
C ASP A 36 5.01 12.76 -1.63
N VAL A 37 4.72 11.73 -2.39
CA VAL A 37 4.55 10.39 -1.85
C VAL A 37 5.81 9.60 -2.14
N ARG A 38 6.50 9.20 -1.09
CA ARG A 38 7.79 8.52 -1.14
C ARG A 38 7.72 7.18 -0.43
N ILE A 39 8.64 6.30 -0.74
CA ILE A 39 8.91 5.16 0.10
C ILE A 39 9.61 5.70 1.35
N LEU A 40 8.98 5.47 2.51
CA LEU A 40 9.58 5.84 3.78
C LEU A 40 10.72 4.87 4.07
N THR A 41 11.92 5.42 4.19
CA THR A 41 13.14 4.73 4.59
C THR A 41 13.68 5.37 5.86
N GLY A 42 14.30 4.61 6.74
CA GLY A 42 14.82 5.16 7.98
C GLY A 42 15.54 4.15 8.86
N ASP A 43 15.74 4.54 10.10
CA ASP A 43 16.51 3.83 11.12
C ASP A 43 15.63 3.12 12.15
N GLY A 44 14.34 3.00 11.89
CA GLY A 44 13.39 2.35 12.80
C GLY A 44 13.58 0.84 12.88
N PRO A 45 12.95 0.20 13.87
CA PRO A 45 13.14 -1.23 14.13
C PRO A 45 12.43 -2.14 13.11
N ASN A 46 11.56 -1.60 12.26
CA ASN A 46 10.83 -2.39 11.28
C ASN A 46 11.41 -2.15 9.89
N PRO A 47 11.45 -3.19 9.03
CA PRO A 47 11.96 -3.06 7.67
C PRO A 47 11.10 -2.11 6.85
N ASP A 48 11.71 -1.30 6.02
CA ASP A 48 11.03 -0.48 5.05
C ASP A 48 10.57 -1.30 3.82
N LEU A 49 10.03 -0.64 2.82
CA LEU A 49 9.54 -1.34 1.63
C LEU A 49 10.68 -1.87 0.75
N LEU A 50 11.84 -1.20 0.75
CA LEU A 50 13.00 -1.63 -0.03
C LEU A 50 13.64 -2.87 0.59
N ASP A 51 13.68 -2.93 1.92
CA ASP A 51 14.27 -4.05 2.66
C ASP A 51 13.53 -5.37 2.43
N ILE A 52 12.20 -5.29 2.23
CA ILE A 52 11.37 -6.51 2.10
C ILE A 52 11.36 -7.09 0.68
N TYR A 53 11.81 -6.35 -0.33
CA TYR A 53 11.97 -6.91 -1.68
C TYR A 53 13.31 -7.63 -1.78
N GLY A 54 13.28 -8.91 -2.15
CA GLY A 54 14.49 -9.65 -2.48
C GLY A 54 15.08 -9.19 -3.82
N ALA A 55 16.33 -9.56 -4.08
CA ALA A 55 17.06 -9.14 -5.28
C ALA A 55 16.39 -9.59 -6.61
N ASP A 56 15.68 -10.71 -6.57
CA ASP A 56 14.98 -11.27 -7.73
C ASP A 56 13.51 -10.87 -7.80
N ASP A 57 13.01 -10.09 -6.83
CA ASP A 57 11.63 -9.62 -6.83
C ASP A 57 11.46 -8.47 -7.83
N VAL A 58 10.71 -8.73 -8.89
CA VAL A 58 10.47 -7.72 -9.94
C VAL A 58 9.81 -6.44 -9.42
N ARG A 59 9.15 -6.49 -8.27
CA ARG A 59 8.51 -5.32 -7.65
C ARG A 59 9.52 -4.35 -7.03
N GLY A 60 10.72 -4.86 -6.69
CA GLY A 60 11.86 -4.07 -6.20
C GLY A 60 12.82 -3.62 -7.30
N ALA A 61 12.59 -4.01 -8.55
CA ALA A 61 13.48 -3.69 -9.66
C ALA A 61 13.52 -2.18 -9.99
N ALA A 62 14.58 -1.75 -10.64
CA ALA A 62 14.84 -0.33 -10.94
C ALA A 62 13.82 0.33 -11.88
N ASP A 63 13.07 -0.46 -12.65
CA ASP A 63 11.95 0.03 -13.48
C ASP A 63 10.66 0.21 -12.67
N MET A 64 10.56 -0.42 -11.51
CA MET A 64 9.45 -0.25 -10.58
C MET A 64 9.73 0.81 -9.53
N ILE A 65 10.91 0.75 -8.89
CA ILE A 65 11.32 1.71 -7.86
C ILE A 65 12.36 2.65 -8.45
N GLY A 66 11.93 3.86 -8.74
CA GLY A 66 12.81 4.93 -9.20
C GLY A 66 13.09 5.95 -8.11
N THR A 67 13.77 7.03 -8.51
CA THR A 67 14.07 8.16 -7.63
C THR A 67 13.38 9.42 -8.15
N ALA A 68 12.66 10.09 -7.29
CA ALA A 68 12.10 11.42 -7.54
C ALA A 68 12.58 12.38 -6.47
N GLN A 69 13.15 13.51 -6.88
CA GLN A 69 13.70 14.55 -5.98
C GLN A 69 14.68 14.01 -4.92
N GLY A 70 15.47 12.99 -5.28
CA GLY A 70 16.46 12.38 -4.39
C GLY A 70 15.91 11.31 -3.43
N TYR A 71 14.63 10.94 -3.54
CA TYR A 71 14.00 9.94 -2.69
C TYR A 71 13.43 8.77 -3.48
N PRO A 72 13.45 7.55 -2.93
CA PRO A 72 12.87 6.38 -3.58
C PRO A 72 11.34 6.49 -3.63
N THR A 73 10.78 6.10 -4.77
CA THR A 73 9.33 6.10 -4.98
C THR A 73 8.91 5.02 -5.99
N MET A 74 7.64 4.62 -5.95
CA MET A 74 7.08 3.58 -6.82
C MET A 74 6.63 4.16 -8.16
N LEU A 75 7.55 4.33 -9.11
CA LEU A 75 7.25 4.92 -10.41
C LEU A 75 6.62 3.94 -11.40
N GLY A 76 6.99 2.66 -11.33
CA GLY A 76 6.60 1.67 -12.33
C GLY A 76 5.11 1.31 -12.31
N LYS A 77 4.43 1.45 -11.17
CA LYS A 77 2.97 1.23 -11.10
C LYS A 77 2.15 2.32 -11.81
N PHE A 78 2.68 3.54 -11.87
CA PHE A 78 2.01 4.70 -12.47
C PHE A 78 2.99 5.44 -13.37
N PRO A 79 3.35 4.85 -14.54
CA PRO A 79 4.42 5.35 -15.37
C PRO A 79 4.06 6.59 -16.19
N THR A 80 2.76 6.85 -16.40
CA THR A 80 2.30 7.88 -17.35
C THR A 80 2.29 9.28 -16.72
N MET A 81 3.21 10.12 -17.13
CA MET A 81 3.35 11.52 -16.64
C MET A 81 2.09 12.37 -16.83
N SER A 82 1.22 12.05 -17.79
CA SER A 82 -0.03 12.77 -18.01
C SER A 82 -1.09 12.52 -16.93
N GLY A 83 -0.86 11.57 -16.01
CA GLY A 83 -1.85 11.15 -15.03
C GLY A 83 -2.99 10.32 -15.63
N ALA A 84 -2.76 9.72 -16.80
CA ALA A 84 -3.73 8.88 -17.51
C ALA A 84 -3.59 7.39 -17.19
N ASP A 85 -2.85 7.04 -16.13
CA ASP A 85 -2.79 5.66 -15.66
C ASP A 85 -4.12 5.26 -15.02
N ASN A 86 -4.66 4.10 -15.43
CA ASN A 86 -5.85 3.54 -14.80
C ASN A 86 -5.56 3.19 -13.33
N ILE A 87 -6.55 3.35 -12.49
CA ILE A 87 -6.46 2.96 -11.08
C ILE A 87 -7.25 1.67 -10.89
N THR A 88 -6.54 0.57 -10.69
CA THR A 88 -7.14 -0.72 -10.39
C THR A 88 -7.65 -0.73 -8.97
N LEU A 89 -8.95 -0.98 -8.80
CA LEU A 89 -9.59 -1.07 -7.48
C LEU A 89 -9.67 -2.51 -6.99
N PHE A 90 -9.92 -3.47 -7.91
CA PHE A 90 -9.93 -4.90 -7.61
C PHE A 90 -9.14 -5.66 -8.66
N ARG A 91 -8.25 -6.55 -8.23
CA ARG A 91 -7.44 -7.37 -9.10
C ARG A 91 -7.27 -8.80 -8.57
N VAL A 92 -6.91 -9.70 -9.47
CA VAL A 92 -6.85 -11.14 -9.20
C VAL A 92 -5.90 -11.47 -8.06
N GLU A 93 -4.78 -10.77 -7.93
CA GLU A 93 -3.81 -10.97 -6.86
C GLU A 93 -4.41 -10.75 -5.47
N GLU A 94 -5.35 -9.80 -5.35
CA GLU A 94 -6.05 -9.60 -4.09
C GLU A 94 -6.96 -10.79 -3.76
N MET A 95 -7.64 -11.34 -4.77
CA MET A 95 -8.47 -12.54 -4.57
C MET A 95 -7.65 -13.73 -4.11
N HIS A 96 -6.44 -13.93 -4.64
CA HIS A 96 -5.52 -14.97 -4.18
C HIS A 96 -5.14 -14.78 -2.70
N LEU A 97 -4.78 -13.56 -2.29
CA LEU A 97 -4.36 -13.30 -0.91
C LEU A 97 -5.53 -13.31 0.08
N ILE A 98 -6.75 -12.96 -0.35
CA ILE A 98 -7.98 -13.19 0.43
C ILE A 98 -8.24 -14.69 0.57
N ALA A 99 -8.11 -15.47 -0.51
CA ALA A 99 -8.28 -16.93 -0.46
C ALA A 99 -7.22 -17.60 0.43
N ALA A 100 -5.96 -17.13 0.39
CA ALA A 100 -4.92 -17.59 1.29
C ALA A 100 -5.28 -17.36 2.77
N GLU A 101 -5.71 -16.16 3.13
CA GLU A 101 -6.09 -15.82 4.50
C GLU A 101 -7.33 -16.61 4.96
N THR A 102 -8.35 -16.70 4.13
CA THR A 102 -9.58 -17.43 4.48
C THR A 102 -9.34 -18.94 4.61
N SER A 103 -8.53 -19.53 3.74
CA SER A 103 -8.13 -20.94 3.85
C SER A 103 -7.33 -21.20 5.11
N LEU A 104 -6.39 -20.31 5.45
CA LEU A 104 -5.62 -20.40 6.69
C LEU A 104 -6.54 -20.37 7.93
N ARG A 105 -7.48 -19.42 7.97
CA ARG A 105 -8.43 -19.29 9.08
C ARG A 105 -9.41 -20.48 9.18
N ALA A 106 -9.69 -21.14 8.07
CA ALA A 106 -10.50 -22.36 8.01
C ALA A 106 -9.70 -23.64 8.38
N GLY A 107 -8.39 -23.53 8.63
CA GLY A 107 -7.52 -24.66 8.95
C GLY A 107 -6.99 -25.43 7.72
N ASN A 108 -7.22 -24.93 6.52
CA ASN A 108 -6.79 -25.55 5.25
C ASN A 108 -5.39 -25.02 4.85
N ALA A 109 -4.36 -25.46 5.57
CA ALA A 109 -2.99 -24.93 5.41
C ALA A 109 -2.41 -25.16 4.01
N ALA A 110 -2.74 -26.27 3.35
CA ALA A 110 -2.25 -26.58 2.01
C ALA A 110 -2.82 -25.62 0.96
N ASP A 111 -4.13 -25.37 1.01
CA ASP A 111 -4.78 -24.41 0.10
C ASP A 111 -4.27 -22.99 0.37
N ALA A 112 -4.14 -22.62 1.65
CA ALA A 112 -3.61 -21.32 2.05
C ALA A 112 -2.21 -21.08 1.46
N LEU A 113 -1.33 -22.09 1.56
CA LEU A 113 0.03 -22.01 1.02
C LEU A 113 0.04 -21.92 -0.52
N SER A 114 -0.81 -22.72 -1.17
CA SER A 114 -0.95 -22.67 -2.63
C SER A 114 -1.38 -21.30 -3.13
N TYR A 115 -2.42 -20.72 -2.51
CA TYR A 115 -2.88 -19.37 -2.87
C TYR A 115 -1.83 -18.30 -2.59
N LEU A 116 -1.12 -18.39 -1.46
CA LEU A 116 -0.07 -17.45 -1.09
C LEU A 116 1.07 -17.47 -2.10
N ASN A 117 1.58 -18.66 -2.46
CA ASN A 117 2.73 -18.80 -3.36
C ASN A 117 2.44 -18.46 -4.82
N ASN A 118 1.16 -18.33 -5.22
CA ASN A 118 0.83 -17.85 -6.55
C ASN A 118 1.36 -16.44 -6.82
N ILE A 119 1.49 -15.60 -5.80
CA ILE A 119 1.94 -14.21 -6.00
C ILE A 119 3.46 -14.13 -6.17
N PRO A 120 4.31 -14.65 -5.26
CA PRO A 120 5.75 -14.69 -5.47
C PRO A 120 6.15 -15.37 -6.79
N ALA A 121 5.44 -16.43 -7.19
CA ALA A 121 5.70 -17.16 -8.43
C ALA A 121 5.63 -16.25 -9.67
N ILE A 122 4.63 -15.40 -9.76
CA ILE A 122 4.47 -14.45 -10.88
C ILE A 122 5.33 -13.19 -10.71
N ARG A 123 6.01 -13.02 -9.57
CA ARG A 123 6.90 -11.90 -9.26
C ARG A 123 8.39 -12.26 -9.30
N GLY A 124 8.73 -13.43 -9.85
CA GLY A 124 10.12 -13.87 -10.07
C GLY A 124 10.74 -14.67 -8.93
N LEU A 125 10.03 -14.90 -7.83
CA LEU A 125 10.56 -15.52 -6.61
C LEU A 125 10.39 -17.06 -6.55
N GLY A 126 9.70 -17.65 -7.54
CA GLY A 126 9.44 -19.09 -7.60
C GLY A 126 8.17 -19.52 -6.84
N ALA A 127 7.72 -20.75 -7.15
CA ALA A 127 6.43 -21.27 -6.67
C ALA A 127 6.46 -21.73 -5.20
N ASP A 128 7.62 -21.93 -4.62
CA ASP A 128 7.82 -22.43 -3.25
C ASP A 128 8.51 -21.37 -2.36
N TYR A 129 8.26 -20.09 -2.62
CA TYR A 129 8.91 -18.99 -1.92
C TYR A 129 8.63 -19.01 -0.41
N TYR A 130 7.36 -19.18 -0.03
CA TYR A 130 6.98 -19.40 1.36
C TYR A 130 6.90 -20.91 1.64
N ALA A 131 7.56 -21.35 2.72
CA ALA A 131 7.51 -22.75 3.16
C ALA A 131 6.21 -23.08 3.91
N SER A 132 5.51 -22.07 4.43
CA SER A 132 4.23 -22.22 5.13
C SER A 132 3.37 -20.97 4.99
N ALA A 133 2.06 -21.14 4.98
CA ALA A 133 1.13 -20.02 5.09
C ALA A 133 0.96 -19.65 6.57
N THR A 134 1.42 -18.48 6.94
CA THR A 134 1.12 -17.83 8.22
C THR A 134 0.42 -16.52 7.95
N LEU A 135 -0.27 -15.97 8.92
CA LEU A 135 -0.90 -14.66 8.78
C LEU A 135 0.15 -13.58 8.51
N GLU A 136 1.32 -13.69 9.13
CA GLU A 136 2.44 -12.77 8.92
C GLU A 136 2.93 -12.80 7.47
N ASN A 137 3.18 -13.99 6.90
CA ASN A 137 3.60 -14.16 5.50
C ASN A 137 2.56 -13.60 4.52
N ILE A 138 1.28 -13.82 4.79
CA ILE A 138 0.18 -13.28 3.96
C ILE A 138 0.16 -11.75 4.03
N LEU A 139 0.29 -11.17 5.22
CA LEU A 139 0.30 -9.71 5.40
C LEU A 139 1.56 -9.05 4.82
N GLU A 140 2.71 -9.75 4.88
CA GLU A 140 3.94 -9.29 4.23
C GLU A 140 3.77 -9.31 2.70
N GLU A 141 3.25 -10.41 2.14
CA GLU A 141 3.00 -10.49 0.70
C GLU A 141 1.98 -9.44 0.24
N ARG A 142 0.93 -9.19 1.01
CA ARG A 142 -0.02 -8.09 0.76
C ARG A 142 0.69 -6.73 0.78
N ARG A 143 1.60 -6.50 1.74
CA ARG A 143 2.39 -5.26 1.81
C ARG A 143 3.26 -5.05 0.58
N LYS A 144 3.93 -6.11 0.10
CA LYS A 144 4.74 -6.09 -1.12
C LYS A 144 3.88 -5.83 -2.36
N GLU A 145 2.80 -6.58 -2.48
CA GLU A 145 1.98 -6.59 -3.69
C GLU A 145 1.17 -5.32 -3.87
N PHE A 146 0.58 -4.81 -2.79
CA PHE A 146 -0.33 -3.66 -2.84
C PHE A 146 0.33 -2.35 -2.38
N ALA A 147 1.65 -2.27 -2.43
CA ALA A 147 2.35 -1.02 -2.17
C ALA A 147 1.80 0.11 -3.07
N PHE A 148 1.49 1.26 -2.46
CA PHE A 148 0.88 2.44 -3.11
C PHE A 148 -0.55 2.24 -3.68
N GLU A 149 -1.26 1.19 -3.27
CA GLU A 149 -2.67 0.96 -3.64
C GLU A 149 -3.64 1.27 -2.48
N GLY A 150 -3.15 1.84 -1.37
CA GLY A 150 -3.99 2.29 -0.25
C GLY A 150 -4.44 1.19 0.72
N LEU A 151 -4.06 -0.07 0.52
CA LEU A 151 -4.59 -1.19 1.32
C LEU A 151 -3.88 -1.40 2.65
N ARG A 152 -2.64 -0.91 2.83
CA ARG A 152 -1.84 -1.21 4.03
C ARG A 152 -2.48 -0.73 5.33
N PHE A 153 -3.04 0.47 5.35
CA PHE A 153 -3.72 0.99 6.54
C PHE A 153 -4.92 0.12 6.95
N HIS A 154 -5.69 -0.32 5.97
CA HIS A 154 -6.83 -1.21 6.20
C HIS A 154 -6.38 -2.58 6.73
N ASP A 155 -5.28 -3.13 6.23
CA ASP A 155 -4.72 -4.39 6.75
C ASP A 155 -4.29 -4.24 8.22
N LEU A 156 -3.57 -3.18 8.58
CA LEU A 156 -3.17 -2.90 9.96
C LEU A 156 -4.39 -2.74 10.87
N SER A 157 -5.37 -1.93 10.45
CA SER A 157 -6.56 -1.64 11.24
C SER A 157 -7.42 -2.89 11.48
N ARG A 158 -7.71 -3.69 10.44
CA ARG A 158 -8.52 -4.90 10.58
C ARG A 158 -7.85 -6.00 11.39
N MET A 159 -6.52 -5.97 11.48
CA MET A 159 -5.73 -6.92 12.27
C MET A 159 -5.45 -6.44 13.69
N GLY A 160 -5.85 -5.22 14.06
CA GLY A 160 -5.55 -4.65 15.35
C GLY A 160 -4.06 -4.39 15.58
N MET A 161 -3.33 -4.07 14.52
CA MET A 161 -1.89 -3.88 14.55
C MET A 161 -1.53 -2.40 14.65
N ASP A 162 -0.44 -2.11 15.34
CA ASP A 162 0.16 -0.78 15.37
C ASP A 162 0.73 -0.41 14.00
N MET A 163 0.86 0.88 13.72
CA MET A 163 1.64 1.33 12.58
C MET A 163 3.12 1.04 12.83
N PRO A 164 3.82 0.36 11.89
CA PRO A 164 5.23 0.04 12.09
C PRO A 164 6.09 1.31 12.08
N GLN A 165 7.03 1.40 13.00
CA GLN A 165 8.04 2.46 13.01
C GLN A 165 9.16 2.10 12.03
N ILE A 166 9.23 2.84 10.93
CA ILE A 166 10.26 2.72 9.89
C ILE A 166 11.34 3.78 10.08
N ASP A 167 10.97 4.96 10.53
CA ASP A 167 11.89 6.08 10.73
C ASP A 167 11.53 6.77 12.04
N SER A 168 12.54 6.87 12.94
CA SER A 168 12.36 7.41 14.28
C SER A 168 12.11 8.92 14.31
N PHE A 169 12.46 9.63 13.24
CA PHE A 169 12.32 11.08 13.14
C PHE A 169 11.13 11.50 12.28
N LYS A 170 10.93 10.87 11.12
CA LYS A 170 9.87 11.26 10.18
C LYS A 170 8.48 10.81 10.60
N GLN A 171 8.40 9.78 11.43
CA GLN A 171 7.12 9.25 11.96
C GLN A 171 6.82 9.78 13.38
N LEU A 172 7.18 11.02 13.66
CA LEU A 172 6.81 11.66 14.92
C LEU A 172 5.30 11.78 15.05
N ASN A 173 4.79 11.51 16.26
CA ASN A 173 3.45 11.89 16.64
C ASN A 173 3.43 13.33 17.20
N ASP A 174 2.27 13.85 17.56
CA ASP A 174 2.13 15.24 18.01
C ASP A 174 2.86 15.52 19.33
N ASP A 175 3.16 14.51 20.12
CA ASP A 175 3.96 14.64 21.34
C ASP A 175 5.47 14.50 21.11
N LEU A 176 5.87 14.37 19.83
CA LEU A 176 7.26 14.24 19.38
C LEU A 176 8.01 13.04 19.99
N THR A 177 7.29 11.99 20.37
CA THR A 177 7.90 10.78 20.97
C THR A 177 8.59 9.87 19.95
N GLY A 178 8.46 10.16 18.66
CA GLY A 178 9.07 9.36 17.60
C GLY A 178 8.42 7.98 17.40
N THR A 179 7.22 7.79 17.94
CA THR A 179 6.45 6.55 17.76
C THR A 179 5.23 6.78 16.89
N PRO A 180 5.00 5.94 15.88
CA PRO A 180 3.77 6.01 15.09
C PRO A 180 2.55 5.64 15.93
N PRO A 181 1.32 6.01 15.50
CA PRO A 181 0.10 5.73 16.24
C PRO A 181 -0.09 4.25 16.53
N SER A 182 -0.39 3.90 17.78
CA SER A 182 -0.81 2.55 18.17
C SER A 182 -2.24 2.28 17.77
N PHE A 183 -2.58 1.01 17.52
CA PHE A 183 -3.95 0.59 17.27
C PHE A 183 -4.86 0.97 18.45
N GLY A 184 -6.05 1.43 18.14
CA GLY A 184 -7.01 1.91 19.15
C GLY A 184 -6.78 3.35 19.62
N SER A 185 -5.69 4.01 19.23
CA SER A 185 -5.55 5.46 19.42
C SER A 185 -6.55 6.23 18.54
N PHE A 186 -6.90 7.44 18.93
CA PHE A 186 -7.82 8.28 18.14
C PHE A 186 -7.30 8.54 16.72
N ARG A 187 -5.99 8.46 16.50
CA ARG A 187 -5.34 8.67 15.20
C ARG A 187 -5.58 7.58 14.16
N TYR A 188 -6.17 6.45 14.57
CA TYR A 188 -6.69 5.45 13.64
C TYR A 188 -8.02 5.85 12.99
N ALA A 189 -8.63 6.95 13.44
CA ALA A 189 -9.76 7.58 12.77
C ALA A 189 -9.30 8.91 12.17
N TYR A 190 -9.64 9.17 10.92
CA TYR A 190 -9.36 10.48 10.32
C TYR A 190 -10.19 11.59 10.98
N PRO A 191 -9.64 12.80 11.13
CA PRO A 191 -10.45 13.95 11.57
C PRO A 191 -11.50 14.27 10.51
N ILE A 192 -12.68 14.68 10.97
CA ILE A 192 -13.72 15.22 10.08
C ILE A 192 -13.24 16.59 9.60
N ALA A 193 -13.25 16.80 8.29
CA ALA A 193 -12.76 18.04 7.69
C ALA A 193 -13.51 19.29 8.25
N GLN A 194 -12.78 20.37 8.46
CA GLN A 194 -13.35 21.61 8.98
C GLN A 194 -14.48 22.16 8.08
N SER A 195 -14.37 22.02 6.77
CA SER A 195 -15.41 22.40 5.82
C SER A 195 -16.71 21.65 6.05
N GLU A 196 -16.63 20.34 6.32
CA GLU A 196 -17.80 19.50 6.62
C GLU A 196 -18.47 19.92 7.92
N ARG A 197 -17.68 20.13 8.97
CA ARG A 197 -18.16 20.60 10.27
C ARG A 197 -18.80 22.00 10.19
N SER A 198 -18.26 22.87 9.35
CA SER A 198 -18.80 24.20 9.13
C SER A 198 -20.13 24.17 8.37
N ALA A 199 -20.31 23.19 7.48
CA ALA A 199 -21.55 23.01 6.72
C ALA A 199 -22.66 22.34 7.55
N ASN A 200 -22.28 21.50 8.54
CA ASN A 200 -23.23 20.80 9.40
C ASN A 200 -22.92 21.02 10.89
N PRO A 201 -23.61 21.98 11.54
CA PRO A 201 -23.34 22.31 12.95
C PRO A 201 -23.67 21.17 13.95
N ASN A 202 -24.41 20.17 13.52
CA ASN A 202 -24.69 18.98 14.34
C ASN A 202 -23.60 17.92 14.27
N MET A 203 -22.59 18.11 13.42
CA MET A 203 -21.48 17.16 13.28
C MET A 203 -20.45 17.33 14.39
N VAL A 204 -20.28 16.29 15.17
CA VAL A 204 -19.29 16.24 16.26
C VAL A 204 -18.02 15.62 15.75
N GLN A 205 -16.87 16.25 16.04
CA GLN A 205 -15.55 15.74 15.68
C GLN A 205 -15.26 14.41 16.37
N ASN A 206 -14.47 13.56 15.71
CA ASN A 206 -13.95 12.35 16.32
C ASN A 206 -13.14 12.69 17.58
N TYR A 207 -13.25 11.81 18.59
CA TYR A 207 -12.52 11.98 19.85
C TYR A 207 -11.02 12.18 19.59
N GLY A 208 -10.42 13.15 20.27
CA GLY A 208 -8.99 13.43 20.20
C GLY A 208 -8.57 14.51 19.19
N TYR A 209 -9.51 15.01 18.35
CA TYR A 209 -9.25 16.08 17.38
C TYR A 209 -9.97 17.38 17.74
#